data_dd8f5450bd644fa50be49aad52345d07
#
_entry.id   dd8f5450bd644fa50be49aad52345d07
#
_cell.length_a   1.000
_cell.length_b   1.000
_cell.length_c   1.000
_cell.angle_alpha   90.00
_cell.angle_beta   90.00
_cell.angle_gamma   90.00
#
_symmetry.space_group_name_H-M   'P 1'
#
loop_
_entity.id
_entity.type
_entity.pdbx_description
1 polymer ?
#
loop_
_entity_poly.entity_id
_entity_poly.type
_entity_poly.pdbx_seq_one_letter_code
_entity_poly.pdbx_strand_id
1 'polypeptide(L)' 'MIEAEPLRAAQAARRLGIPTKELLRLVYERKIRYVMVDGIAHVPIDAVEEYRSKAS' A
#
# COMPACT_ATOMS: atom_id res chain seq x y z
N MET A 1 16.53 -16.55 -1.44
CA MET A 1 16.10 -15.25 -1.18
C MET A 1 14.66 -15.03 -1.46
N ILE A 2 13.99 -14.47 -0.56
CA ILE A 2 12.58 -14.31 -0.67
C ILE A 2 12.23 -12.88 -0.88
N GLU A 3 11.45 -12.62 -1.90
CA GLU A 3 10.97 -11.31 -2.13
C GLU A 3 9.68 -11.12 -1.45
N ALA A 4 9.51 -9.99 -0.83
CA ALA A 4 8.27 -9.69 -0.18
C ALA A 4 7.22 -9.47 -1.25
N GLU A 5 6.10 -10.13 -1.12
CA GLU A 5 5.02 -9.95 -2.06
C GLU A 5 4.30 -8.64 -1.75
N PRO A 6 3.77 -7.99 -2.77
CA PRO A 6 3.00 -6.77 -2.52
C PRO A 6 1.79 -7.09 -1.66
N LEU A 7 1.42 -6.16 -0.82
CA LEU A 7 0.31 -6.32 0.08
C LEU A 7 -0.99 -5.91 -0.60
N ARG A 8 -2.07 -6.58 -0.25
CA ARG A 8 -3.36 -6.14 -0.69
C ARG A 8 -3.72 -4.88 0.05
N ALA A 9 -4.67 -4.12 -0.50
CA ALA A 9 -5.06 -2.86 0.09
C ALA A 9 -5.40 -2.99 1.56
N ALA A 10 -6.16 -4.03 1.94
CA ALA A 10 -6.54 -4.21 3.33
C ALA A 10 -5.34 -4.43 4.22
N GLN A 11 -4.36 -5.19 3.74
CA GLN A 11 -3.16 -5.46 4.51
C GLN A 11 -2.30 -4.22 4.64
N ALA A 12 -2.18 -3.46 3.56
CA ALA A 12 -1.39 -2.23 3.60
C ALA A 12 -2.04 -1.22 4.54
N ALA A 13 -3.36 -1.13 4.49
CA ALA A 13 -4.08 -0.21 5.37
C ALA A 13 -3.85 -0.58 6.83
N ARG A 14 -3.84 -1.86 7.10
CA ARG A 14 -3.62 -2.34 8.46
C ARG A 14 -2.23 -1.94 8.95
N ARG A 15 -1.26 -2.05 8.08
CA ARG A 15 0.10 -1.68 8.45
C ARG A 15 0.24 -0.19 8.70
N LEU A 16 -0.55 0.61 8.00
CA LEU A 16 -0.52 2.05 8.18
C LEU A 16 -1.47 2.54 9.27
N GLY A 17 -2.31 1.64 9.78
CA GLY A 17 -3.25 2.02 10.83
C GLY A 17 -4.37 2.89 10.31
N ILE A 18 -4.77 2.71 9.07
CA ILE A 18 -5.84 3.49 8.47
C ILE A 18 -6.89 2.55 7.89
N PRO A 19 -8.11 3.04 7.66
CA PRO A 19 -9.13 2.22 7.04
C PRO A 19 -8.76 1.85 5.60
N THR A 20 -9.21 0.70 5.14
CA THR A 20 -8.95 0.26 3.78
C THR A 20 -9.43 1.31 2.77
N LYS A 21 -10.56 1.91 3.04
CA LYS A 21 -11.10 2.94 2.18
C LYS A 21 -10.11 4.09 2.00
N GLU A 22 -9.47 4.46 3.08
CA GLU A 22 -8.49 5.54 3.03
C GLU A 22 -7.27 5.12 2.22
N LEU A 23 -6.85 3.88 2.39
CA LEU A 23 -5.71 3.36 1.62
C LEU A 23 -6.02 3.38 0.13
N LEU A 24 -7.21 2.96 -0.25
CA LEU A 24 -7.60 2.95 -1.65
C LEU A 24 -7.63 4.36 -2.23
N ARG A 25 -8.00 5.32 -1.41
CA ARG A 25 -7.99 6.70 -1.82
C ARG A 25 -6.57 7.17 -2.12
N LEU A 26 -5.61 6.77 -1.28
CA LEU A 26 -4.22 7.13 -1.51
C LEU A 26 -3.72 6.54 -2.82
N VAL A 27 -4.11 5.32 -3.11
CA VAL A 27 -3.75 4.67 -4.36
C VAL A 27 -4.37 5.43 -5.53
N TYR A 28 -5.64 5.75 -5.41
CA TYR A 28 -6.38 6.42 -6.46
C TYR A 28 -5.79 7.79 -6.75
N GLU A 29 -5.36 8.50 -5.71
CA GLU A 29 -4.78 9.82 -5.85
C GLU A 29 -3.28 9.77 -6.11
N ARG A 30 -2.73 8.57 -6.20
CA ARG A 30 -1.32 8.35 -6.48
C ARG A 30 -0.41 8.96 -5.44
N LYS A 31 -0.85 8.90 -4.19
CA LYS A 31 -0.06 9.39 -3.09
C LYS A 31 0.80 8.29 -2.47
N ILE A 32 0.56 7.05 -2.88
CA ILE A 32 1.34 5.91 -2.44
C ILE A 32 1.62 5.05 -3.66
N ARG A 33 2.83 4.51 -3.76
CA ARG A 33 3.18 3.65 -4.89
C ARG A 33 2.35 2.38 -4.83
N TYR A 34 1.94 1.89 -5.97
CA TYR A 34 1.17 0.68 -6.03
C TYR A 34 1.48 -0.07 -7.33
N VAL A 35 1.14 -1.36 -7.35
CA VAL A 35 1.27 -2.17 -8.54
C VAL A 35 -0.04 -2.90 -8.76
N MET A 36 -0.34 -3.17 -10.01
CA MET A 36 -1.55 -3.92 -10.33
C MET A 36 -1.18 -5.39 -10.50
N VAL A 37 -1.89 -6.25 -9.81
CA VAL A 37 -1.71 -7.69 -9.92
C VAL A 37 -3.08 -8.27 -10.24
N ASP A 38 -3.21 -8.84 -11.43
CA ASP A 38 -4.49 -9.41 -11.88
C ASP A 38 -5.62 -8.40 -11.78
N GLY A 39 -5.32 -7.16 -12.13
CA GLY A 39 -6.35 -6.13 -12.12
C GLY A 39 -6.70 -5.59 -10.75
N ILE A 40 -5.95 -5.99 -9.72
CA ILE A 40 -6.22 -5.56 -8.36
C ILE A 40 -5.02 -4.78 -7.87
N ALA A 41 -5.27 -3.63 -7.27
CA ALA A 41 -4.19 -2.79 -6.76
C ALA A 41 -3.55 -3.43 -5.52
N HIS A 42 -2.23 -3.45 -5.53
CA HIS A 42 -1.45 -3.95 -4.41
C HIS A 42 -0.41 -2.89 -4.07
N VAL A 43 0.02 -2.88 -2.83
CA VAL A 43 1.01 -1.91 -2.38
C VAL A 43 2.25 -2.66 -1.91
N PRO A 44 3.41 -2.42 -2.54
CA PRO A 44 4.64 -3.07 -2.09
C PRO A 44 4.95 -2.67 -0.65
N ILE A 45 5.60 -3.56 0.07
CA ILE A 45 5.93 -3.30 1.46
C ILE A 45 6.82 -2.07 1.59
N ASP A 46 7.78 -1.90 0.71
CA ASP A 46 8.65 -0.73 0.79
C ASP A 46 7.88 0.56 0.53
N ALA A 47 6.81 0.50 -0.27
CA ALA A 47 5.99 1.68 -0.50
C ALA A 47 5.24 2.06 0.77
N VAL A 48 4.78 1.05 1.51
CA VAL A 48 4.10 1.29 2.78
C VAL A 48 5.06 1.94 3.77
N GLU A 49 6.28 1.41 3.85
CA GLU A 49 7.26 1.95 4.76
C GLU A 49 7.63 3.37 4.39
N GLU A 50 7.76 3.62 3.10
CA GLU A 50 8.10 4.93 2.61
C GLU A 50 7.03 5.95 2.95
N TYR A 51 5.79 5.59 2.72
CA TYR A 51 4.68 6.48 3.02
C TYR A 51 4.58 6.76 4.51
N ARG A 52 4.75 5.71 5.29
CA ARG A 52 4.68 5.81 6.74
C ARG A 52 5.77 6.75 7.26
N SER A 53 6.95 6.64 6.70
CA SER A 53 8.07 7.48 7.09
C SER A 53 7.80 8.94 6.78
N LYS A 54 7.20 9.20 5.64
CA LYS A 54 6.91 10.58 5.24
C LYS A 54 5.78 11.17 6.04
N ALA A 55 4.84 10.34 6.47
CA ALA A 55 3.66 10.82 7.17
C ALA A 55 3.92 11.12 8.63
N SER A 56 5.01 10.63 9.18
CA SER A 56 5.28 10.83 10.61
C SER A 56 5.99 12.13 10.92
#